data_ba303656e327b1088fc584bc68b08108
#
_entry.id   ba303656e327b1088fc584bc68b08108
#
_cell.length_a   1.000
_cell.length_b   1.000
_cell.length_c   1.000
_cell.angle_alpha   90.00
_cell.angle_beta   90.00
_cell.angle_gamma   90.00
#
_symmetry.space_group_name_H-M   'P 1'
#
loop_
_entity.id
_entity.type
_entity.pdbx_description
1 polymer ?
#
loop_
_entity_poly.entity_id
_entity_poly.type
_entity_poly.pdbx_seq_one_letter_code
_entity_poly.pdbx_strand_id
1 'polypeptide(L)'
;AQTYNDDWAYHYGENIGDESYYLDVDGWYAPAVNMHRTAFSGRNSEYYSEDPFVGGHIASLECEGVASRGMYVFVKHYAINDQEDHRGDRDGQYSIATFLNEQAAREIYLKPFEMCVKADTVEMNYVKDNGDGTYSNATTEIPSVTGIMTSFNRVGYTWAGGNYNLITGLLRNAWGFHGFIITDNANTGVFMDAGQMIQAGADGKLTNLPSGARYTFNKDDVSDYHYGREAIHNILY
;
A
#
# COMPACT_ATOMS: atom_id res chain seq x y z
N ALA A 1 4.83 -18.47 1.68
CA ALA A 1 5.25 -18.19 0.29
C ALA A 1 6.14 -19.29 -0.30
N GLN A 2 7.12 -19.78 0.44
CA GLN A 2 8.11 -20.76 -0.08
C GLN A 2 7.57 -22.18 -0.30
N THR A 3 6.34 -22.44 0.06
CA THR A 3 5.67 -23.72 -0.23
C THR A 3 5.16 -23.81 -1.67
N TYR A 4 5.00 -22.69 -2.36
CA TYR A 4 4.39 -22.56 -3.69
C TYR A 4 3.01 -23.26 -3.75
N ASN A 5 2.26 -23.19 -2.66
CA ASN A 5 0.94 -23.80 -2.52
C ASN A 5 -0.10 -22.70 -2.26
N ASP A 6 -1.07 -22.59 -3.15
CA ASP A 6 -2.09 -21.55 -3.15
C ASP A 6 -2.99 -21.62 -1.91
N ASP A 7 -3.45 -22.82 -1.54
CA ASP A 7 -4.30 -23.02 -0.36
C ASP A 7 -3.58 -22.57 0.92
N TRP A 8 -2.28 -22.87 1.04
CA TRP A 8 -1.49 -22.46 2.19
C TRP A 8 -1.24 -20.94 2.21
N ALA A 9 -1.11 -20.29 1.05
CA ALA A 9 -1.00 -18.84 0.99
C ALA A 9 -2.28 -18.17 1.49
N TYR A 10 -3.42 -18.63 1.02
CA TYR A 10 -4.72 -18.15 1.48
C TYR A 10 -4.93 -18.38 2.98
N HIS A 11 -4.73 -19.61 3.47
CA HIS A 11 -4.87 -19.96 4.89
C HIS A 11 -3.89 -19.21 5.80
N TYR A 12 -2.69 -18.88 5.30
CA TYR A 12 -1.77 -18.03 6.04
C TYR A 12 -2.36 -16.63 6.24
N GLY A 13 -2.97 -16.07 5.20
CA GLY A 13 -3.70 -14.81 5.29
C GLY A 13 -4.87 -14.88 6.28
N GLU A 14 -5.69 -15.95 6.23
CA GLU A 14 -6.76 -16.16 7.21
C GLU A 14 -6.25 -16.15 8.65
N ASN A 15 -5.15 -16.86 8.92
CA ASN A 15 -4.55 -16.88 10.25
C ASN A 15 -4.10 -15.50 10.74
N ILE A 16 -3.51 -14.68 9.84
CA ILE A 16 -3.14 -13.30 10.17
C ILE A 16 -4.39 -12.49 10.53
N GLY A 17 -5.45 -12.60 9.73
CA GLY A 17 -6.71 -11.93 10.00
C GLY A 17 -7.36 -12.39 11.32
N ASP A 18 -7.34 -13.69 11.64
CA ASP A 18 -7.85 -14.21 12.89
C ASP A 18 -7.03 -13.71 14.11
N GLU A 19 -5.69 -13.67 13.99
CA GLU A 19 -4.82 -13.10 15.02
C GLU A 19 -5.09 -11.62 15.26
N SER A 20 -5.38 -10.85 14.20
CA SER A 20 -5.68 -9.43 14.29
C SER A 20 -6.88 -9.15 15.19
N TYR A 21 -7.91 -9.97 15.09
CA TYR A 21 -9.10 -9.87 15.93
C TYR A 21 -8.76 -10.02 17.42
N TYR A 22 -7.90 -10.97 17.78
CA TYR A 22 -7.48 -11.17 19.18
C TYR A 22 -6.55 -10.08 19.69
N LEU A 23 -5.83 -9.40 18.80
CA LEU A 23 -4.88 -8.34 19.13
C LEU A 23 -5.49 -6.94 19.05
N ASP A 24 -6.76 -6.81 18.65
CA ASP A 24 -7.46 -5.54 18.43
C ASP A 24 -6.70 -4.65 17.42
N VAL A 25 -6.34 -5.25 16.27
CA VAL A 25 -5.60 -4.60 15.17
C VAL A 25 -6.44 -4.64 13.90
N ASP A 26 -6.78 -3.49 13.35
CA ASP A 26 -7.66 -3.38 12.18
C ASP A 26 -6.92 -3.42 10.84
N GLY A 27 -5.66 -3.07 10.80
CA GLY A 27 -4.91 -2.94 9.55
C GLY A 27 -3.50 -3.51 9.61
N TRP A 28 -3.07 -4.09 8.50
CA TRP A 28 -1.80 -4.75 8.34
C TRP A 28 -0.91 -4.06 7.28
N TYR A 29 0.26 -3.56 7.69
CA TYR A 29 1.23 -2.96 6.76
C TYR A 29 2.05 -4.06 6.05
N ALA A 30 1.35 -4.89 5.28
CA ALA A 30 1.87 -5.96 4.44
C ALA A 30 0.77 -6.40 3.45
N PRO A 31 1.06 -7.32 2.51
CA PRO A 31 2.37 -7.92 2.23
C PRO A 31 3.34 -6.94 1.57
N ALA A 32 4.65 -7.25 1.66
CA ALA A 32 5.68 -6.52 0.95
C ALA A 32 6.07 -7.28 -0.31
N VAL A 33 5.85 -6.68 -1.48
CA VAL A 33 5.94 -7.37 -2.78
C VAL A 33 7.04 -6.83 -3.71
N ASN A 34 8.03 -6.11 -3.14
CA ASN A 34 9.19 -5.69 -3.92
C ASN A 34 10.05 -6.91 -4.34
N MET A 35 10.96 -6.69 -5.26
CA MET A 35 11.69 -7.77 -5.92
C MET A 35 12.97 -8.17 -5.18
N HIS A 36 13.30 -9.46 -5.18
CA HIS A 36 14.62 -9.93 -4.82
C HIS A 36 15.61 -9.60 -5.95
N ARG A 37 16.36 -8.50 -5.82
CA ARG A 37 17.32 -8.06 -6.85
C ARG A 37 18.76 -8.44 -6.51
N THR A 38 19.12 -8.32 -5.25
CA THR A 38 20.46 -8.65 -4.76
C THR A 38 20.37 -9.21 -3.34
N ALA A 39 21.25 -10.11 -2.99
CA ALA A 39 21.36 -10.66 -1.62
C ALA A 39 21.62 -9.57 -0.57
N PHE A 40 22.19 -8.44 -0.98
CA PHE A 40 22.54 -7.31 -0.11
C PHE A 40 21.46 -6.23 0.01
N SER A 41 20.27 -6.50 -0.49
CA SER A 41 19.15 -5.54 -0.44
C SER A 41 18.80 -5.10 0.99
N GLY A 42 18.94 -5.99 1.98
CA GLY A 42 18.65 -5.71 3.39
C GLY A 42 17.24 -6.10 3.83
N ARG A 43 16.27 -6.27 2.91
CA ARG A 43 14.86 -6.60 3.23
C ARG A 43 14.30 -7.79 2.45
N ASN A 44 15.13 -8.59 1.81
CA ASN A 44 14.66 -9.79 1.10
C ASN A 44 13.87 -10.76 1.99
N SER A 45 14.07 -10.73 3.30
CA SER A 45 13.37 -11.58 4.26
C SER A 45 11.85 -11.33 4.31
N GLU A 46 11.39 -10.15 3.91
CA GLU A 46 9.97 -9.80 3.89
C GLU A 46 9.36 -9.81 2.48
N TYR A 47 10.17 -10.01 1.43
CA TYR A 47 9.74 -10.08 0.04
C TYR A 47 9.59 -11.54 -0.41
N TYR A 48 8.80 -11.77 -1.45
CA TYR A 48 8.38 -13.12 -1.85
C TYR A 48 9.36 -13.80 -2.80
N SER A 49 9.78 -13.11 -3.86
CA SER A 49 10.50 -13.75 -4.96
C SER A 49 11.32 -12.76 -5.81
N GLU A 50 12.23 -13.29 -6.62
CA GLU A 50 12.82 -12.60 -7.75
C GLU A 50 11.91 -12.65 -9.01
N ASP A 51 10.92 -13.54 -9.01
CA ASP A 51 9.93 -13.66 -10.06
C ASP A 51 8.70 -12.82 -9.71
N PRO A 52 8.36 -11.80 -10.53
CA PRO A 52 7.25 -10.89 -10.26
C PRO A 52 5.88 -11.58 -10.28
N PHE A 53 5.71 -12.62 -11.09
CA PHE A 53 4.46 -13.36 -11.15
C PHE A 53 4.26 -14.20 -9.88
N VAL A 54 5.27 -14.97 -9.50
CA VAL A 54 5.22 -15.79 -8.27
C VAL A 54 4.98 -14.91 -7.05
N GLY A 55 5.73 -13.80 -6.95
CA GLY A 55 5.56 -12.86 -5.83
C GLY A 55 4.16 -12.25 -5.77
N GLY A 56 3.64 -11.80 -6.90
CA GLY A 56 2.30 -11.22 -7.00
C GLY A 56 1.19 -12.22 -6.75
N HIS A 57 1.31 -13.43 -7.31
CA HIS A 57 0.30 -14.49 -7.16
C HIS A 57 0.16 -14.95 -5.68
N ILE A 58 1.25 -15.29 -5.04
CA ILE A 58 1.20 -15.71 -3.62
C ILE A 58 0.72 -14.58 -2.72
N ALA A 59 1.19 -13.35 -2.95
CA ALA A 59 0.76 -12.21 -2.16
C ALA A 59 -0.72 -11.85 -2.36
N SER A 60 -1.28 -12.02 -3.56
CA SER A 60 -2.71 -11.77 -3.79
C SER A 60 -3.58 -12.74 -3.00
N LEU A 61 -3.25 -14.03 -3.00
CA LEU A 61 -3.97 -15.05 -2.20
C LEU A 61 -3.88 -14.78 -0.69
N GLU A 62 -2.73 -14.32 -0.22
CA GLU A 62 -2.54 -13.91 1.17
C GLU A 62 -3.41 -12.69 1.51
N CYS A 63 -3.48 -11.69 0.62
CA CYS A 63 -4.39 -10.54 0.79
C CYS A 63 -5.86 -10.98 0.85
N GLU A 64 -6.28 -11.89 -0.01
CA GLU A 64 -7.64 -12.45 -0.01
C GLU A 64 -7.96 -13.12 1.33
N GLY A 65 -7.05 -13.95 1.85
CA GLY A 65 -7.20 -14.61 3.16
C GLY A 65 -7.32 -13.59 4.30
N VAL A 66 -6.48 -12.58 4.34
CA VAL A 66 -6.52 -11.50 5.37
C VAL A 66 -7.83 -10.72 5.29
N ALA A 67 -8.21 -10.29 4.09
CA ALA A 67 -9.40 -9.48 3.86
C ALA A 67 -10.70 -10.25 4.18
N SER A 68 -10.73 -11.57 3.95
CA SER A 68 -11.88 -12.42 4.30
C SER A 68 -12.23 -12.39 5.80
N ARG A 69 -11.26 -12.02 6.64
CA ARG A 69 -11.40 -11.84 8.10
C ARG A 69 -11.70 -10.39 8.51
N GLY A 70 -11.82 -9.47 7.54
CA GLY A 70 -12.17 -8.07 7.78
C GLY A 70 -10.99 -7.16 8.13
N MET A 71 -9.75 -7.61 8.01
CA MET A 71 -8.56 -6.81 8.26
C MET A 71 -8.15 -6.01 7.01
N TYR A 72 -7.81 -4.74 7.19
CA TYR A 72 -7.29 -3.90 6.09
C TYR A 72 -5.88 -4.32 5.69
N VAL A 73 -5.65 -4.44 4.39
CA VAL A 73 -4.36 -4.81 3.81
C VAL A 73 -3.72 -3.60 3.14
N PHE A 74 -2.44 -3.34 3.47
CA PHE A 74 -1.63 -2.26 2.86
C PHE A 74 -0.43 -2.86 2.14
N VAL A 75 -0.61 -3.20 0.87
CA VAL A 75 0.48 -3.75 0.04
C VAL A 75 1.60 -2.73 -0.12
N LYS A 76 2.84 -3.15 0.08
CA LYS A 76 4.00 -2.27 0.14
C LYS A 76 5.24 -2.84 -0.56
N HIS A 77 6.25 -2.06 -0.83
CA HIS A 77 6.34 -0.60 -0.81
C HIS A 77 6.25 -0.09 -2.25
N TYR A 78 5.18 0.62 -2.57
CA TYR A 78 4.87 1.09 -3.91
C TYR A 78 5.63 2.37 -4.24
N ALA A 79 6.61 2.39 -5.14
CA ALA A 79 7.06 1.26 -5.92
C ALA A 79 8.58 1.33 -6.16
N ILE A 80 9.13 0.20 -6.59
CA ILE A 80 10.54 0.11 -7.04
C ILE A 80 11.52 0.39 -5.90
N ASN A 81 11.22 -0.09 -4.70
CA ASN A 81 12.07 0.01 -3.51
C ASN A 81 12.82 -1.32 -3.29
N ASP A 82 13.78 -1.60 -4.15
CA ASP A 82 14.53 -2.87 -4.14
C ASP A 82 15.96 -2.71 -3.59
N GLN A 83 16.28 -1.54 -3.04
CA GLN A 83 17.52 -1.21 -2.36
C GLN A 83 17.25 -0.40 -1.10
N GLU A 84 17.84 -0.83 0.02
CA GLU A 84 17.68 -0.19 1.32
C GLU A 84 18.74 0.87 1.63
N ASP A 85 19.93 0.70 1.07
CA ASP A 85 21.02 1.64 1.31
C ASP A 85 20.69 3.01 0.72
N HIS A 86 20.79 4.06 1.55
CA HIS A 86 20.46 5.45 1.23
C HIS A 86 19.00 5.71 0.81
N ARG A 87 18.06 4.82 1.16
CA ARG A 87 16.63 5.00 0.79
C ARG A 87 15.95 6.19 1.48
N GLY A 88 16.39 6.55 2.67
CA GLY A 88 15.84 7.64 3.46
C GLY A 88 16.75 8.88 3.50
N ASP A 89 16.45 9.77 4.46
CA ASP A 89 17.26 10.95 4.76
C ASP A 89 18.42 10.54 5.67
N ARG A 90 19.63 10.61 5.13
CA ARG A 90 20.85 10.33 5.86
C ARG A 90 22.00 11.21 5.34
N ASP A 91 22.73 11.81 6.26
CA ASP A 91 23.95 12.58 5.96
C ASP A 91 23.77 13.69 4.89
N GLY A 92 22.57 14.30 4.86
CA GLY A 92 22.23 15.33 3.89
C GLY A 92 21.83 14.80 2.50
N GLN A 93 21.72 13.49 2.34
CA GLN A 93 21.19 12.87 1.14
C GLN A 93 19.69 12.56 1.34
N TYR A 94 18.89 12.89 0.33
CA TYR A 94 17.43 12.78 0.41
C TYR A 94 16.91 11.71 -0.52
N SER A 95 17.02 10.46 -0.07
CA SER A 95 16.52 9.30 -0.81
C SER A 95 17.37 8.91 -2.03
N ILE A 96 17.24 7.66 -2.41
CA ILE A 96 17.83 7.11 -3.64
C ILE A 96 16.92 7.38 -4.84
N ALA A 97 17.50 7.69 -5.98
CA ALA A 97 16.80 7.78 -7.26
C ALA A 97 16.97 6.49 -8.05
N THR A 98 15.87 5.90 -8.47
CA THR A 98 15.84 4.69 -9.30
C THR A 98 15.46 5.04 -10.73
N PHE A 99 16.19 4.49 -11.69
CA PHE A 99 15.98 4.75 -13.13
C PHE A 99 15.77 3.43 -13.86
N LEU A 100 14.71 3.35 -14.64
CA LEU A 100 14.38 2.21 -15.46
C LEU A 100 13.49 2.67 -16.63
N ASN A 101 13.36 1.84 -17.64
CA ASN A 101 12.39 2.08 -18.70
C ASN A 101 10.98 1.59 -18.28
N GLU A 102 9.97 2.04 -19.01
CA GLU A 102 8.57 1.73 -18.68
C GLU A 102 8.26 0.23 -18.78
N GLN A 103 8.84 -0.48 -19.75
CA GLN A 103 8.64 -1.90 -19.92
C GLN A 103 9.13 -2.67 -18.68
N ALA A 104 10.37 -2.45 -18.25
CA ALA A 104 10.92 -3.07 -17.05
C ALA A 104 10.11 -2.71 -15.80
N ALA A 105 9.64 -1.45 -15.71
CA ALA A 105 8.79 -1.03 -14.61
C ALA A 105 7.52 -1.86 -14.54
N ARG A 106 6.78 -1.99 -15.65
CA ARG A 106 5.48 -2.66 -15.68
C ARG A 106 5.56 -4.18 -15.62
N GLU A 107 6.54 -4.77 -16.30
CA GLU A 107 6.63 -6.23 -16.42
C GLU A 107 7.30 -6.88 -15.20
N ILE A 108 8.11 -6.14 -14.45
CA ILE A 108 8.88 -6.66 -13.32
C ILE A 108 8.46 -5.99 -12.01
N TYR A 109 8.78 -4.71 -11.83
CA TYR A 109 8.72 -4.07 -10.50
C TYR A 109 7.31 -3.69 -10.06
N LEU A 110 6.42 -3.39 -11.00
CA LEU A 110 5.03 -3.02 -10.73
C LEU A 110 4.08 -4.22 -10.84
N LYS A 111 4.52 -5.30 -11.48
CA LYS A 111 3.68 -6.48 -11.74
C LYS A 111 3.10 -7.12 -10.47
N PRO A 112 3.84 -7.33 -9.39
CA PRO A 112 3.27 -7.89 -8.17
C PRO A 112 2.18 -7.00 -7.55
N PHE A 113 2.37 -5.68 -7.59
CA PHE A 113 1.36 -4.72 -7.12
C PHE A 113 0.10 -4.75 -7.98
N GLU A 114 0.26 -4.81 -9.31
CA GLU A 114 -0.87 -4.93 -10.23
C GLU A 114 -1.70 -6.18 -9.93
N MET A 115 -1.05 -7.32 -9.68
CA MET A 115 -1.72 -8.58 -9.38
C MET A 115 -2.49 -8.48 -8.05
N CYS A 116 -1.89 -7.92 -7.00
CA CYS A 116 -2.56 -7.72 -5.73
C CYS A 116 -3.77 -6.77 -5.85
N VAL A 117 -3.61 -5.64 -6.55
CA VAL A 117 -4.69 -4.64 -6.72
C VAL A 117 -5.85 -5.18 -7.55
N LYS A 118 -5.56 -6.07 -8.50
CA LYS A 118 -6.55 -6.70 -9.37
C LYS A 118 -6.95 -8.11 -8.93
N ALA A 119 -6.59 -8.51 -7.69
CA ALA A 119 -7.06 -9.74 -7.09
C ALA A 119 -8.59 -9.74 -6.94
N ASP A 120 -9.16 -10.92 -6.78
CA ASP A 120 -10.61 -11.08 -6.67
C ASP A 120 -11.15 -10.41 -5.39
N THR A 121 -12.43 -10.07 -5.40
CA THR A 121 -13.15 -9.69 -4.18
C THR A 121 -13.32 -10.92 -3.29
N VAL A 122 -13.46 -10.68 -2.01
CA VAL A 122 -13.71 -11.74 -1.02
C VAL A 122 -14.99 -11.47 -0.27
N GLU A 123 -15.69 -12.54 0.11
CA GLU A 123 -16.82 -12.47 1.01
C GLU A 123 -16.32 -12.28 2.46
N MET A 124 -16.80 -11.23 3.11
CA MET A 124 -16.52 -10.93 4.50
C MET A 124 -17.80 -11.04 5.35
N ASN A 125 -17.69 -11.70 6.49
CA ASN A 125 -18.76 -11.75 7.48
C ASN A 125 -18.72 -10.52 8.37
N TYR A 126 -19.88 -9.92 8.64
CA TYR A 126 -20.00 -8.81 9.56
C TYR A 126 -21.30 -8.85 10.36
N VAL A 127 -21.35 -8.10 11.46
CA VAL A 127 -22.55 -7.94 12.25
C VAL A 127 -23.29 -6.68 11.78
N LYS A 128 -24.47 -6.89 11.20
CA LYS A 128 -25.33 -5.80 10.73
C LYS A 128 -26.21 -5.30 11.85
N ASP A 129 -26.22 -3.97 12.06
CA ASP A 129 -27.24 -3.29 12.86
C ASP A 129 -28.54 -3.17 12.03
N ASN A 130 -29.64 -3.70 12.52
CA ASN A 130 -30.94 -3.68 11.85
C ASN A 130 -31.71 -2.35 12.08
N GLY A 131 -31.18 -1.45 12.91
CA GLY A 131 -31.79 -0.14 13.18
C GLY A 131 -32.97 -0.17 14.18
N ASP A 132 -33.30 -1.33 14.71
CA ASP A 132 -34.38 -1.56 15.71
C ASP A 132 -33.84 -2.01 17.08
N GLY A 133 -32.51 -1.94 17.26
CA GLY A 133 -31.81 -2.42 18.44
C GLY A 133 -31.46 -3.92 18.40
N THR A 134 -31.69 -4.58 17.27
CA THR A 134 -31.26 -5.98 17.03
C THR A 134 -30.09 -6.03 16.06
N TYR A 135 -29.36 -7.14 16.11
CA TYR A 135 -28.22 -7.40 15.24
C TYR A 135 -28.39 -8.72 14.52
N SER A 136 -27.87 -8.83 13.31
CA SER A 136 -27.87 -10.06 12.53
C SER A 136 -26.54 -10.28 11.84
N ASN A 137 -26.17 -11.55 11.61
CA ASN A 137 -25.03 -11.87 10.77
C ASN A 137 -25.37 -11.57 9.31
N ALA A 138 -24.45 -10.97 8.61
CA ALA A 138 -24.54 -10.67 7.19
C ALA A 138 -23.19 -10.88 6.51
N THR A 139 -23.21 -10.98 5.20
CA THR A 139 -22.00 -11.03 4.37
C THR A 139 -21.99 -9.88 3.39
N THR A 140 -20.80 -9.45 3.00
CA THR A 140 -20.58 -8.48 1.93
C THR A 140 -19.33 -8.83 1.16
N GLU A 141 -19.29 -8.47 -0.12
CA GLU A 141 -18.07 -8.57 -0.91
C GLU A 141 -17.24 -7.30 -0.75
N ILE A 142 -15.95 -7.47 -0.51
CA ILE A 142 -14.97 -6.40 -0.39
C ILE A 142 -13.76 -6.66 -1.28
N PRO A 143 -13.04 -5.61 -1.73
CA PRO A 143 -11.74 -5.80 -2.38
C PRO A 143 -10.73 -6.45 -1.43
N SER A 144 -9.92 -7.37 -1.96
CA SER A 144 -8.86 -8.02 -1.18
C SER A 144 -7.77 -7.05 -0.73
N VAL A 145 -7.56 -5.97 -1.47
CA VAL A 145 -6.56 -4.93 -1.17
C VAL A 145 -7.26 -3.60 -1.00
N THR A 146 -7.25 -3.08 0.21
CA THR A 146 -7.90 -1.83 0.60
C THR A 146 -6.90 -0.69 0.80
N GLY A 147 -5.61 -0.99 0.88
CA GLY A 147 -4.56 -0.02 1.11
C GLY A 147 -3.29 -0.28 0.31
N ILE A 148 -2.58 0.79 0.02
CA ILE A 148 -1.24 0.78 -0.57
C ILE A 148 -0.33 1.68 0.25
N MET A 149 0.88 1.19 0.56
CA MET A 149 1.93 2.02 1.17
C MET A 149 2.98 2.39 0.12
N THR A 150 3.17 3.70 -0.10
CA THR A 150 4.19 4.19 -1.03
C THR A 150 5.59 4.07 -0.44
N SER A 151 6.59 4.00 -1.30
CA SER A 151 7.98 3.78 -0.90
C SER A 151 8.77 5.07 -0.66
N PHE A 152 9.95 4.93 -0.05
CA PHE A 152 10.86 6.06 0.21
C PHE A 152 11.55 6.60 -1.02
N ASN A 153 11.94 5.71 -1.95
CA ASN A 153 12.77 6.06 -3.09
C ASN A 153 12.09 7.03 -4.05
N ARG A 154 12.92 7.62 -4.90
CA ARG A 154 12.47 8.38 -6.07
C ARG A 154 12.41 7.46 -7.28
N VAL A 155 11.41 7.63 -8.12
CA VAL A 155 11.37 7.07 -9.47
C VAL A 155 11.71 8.19 -10.44
N GLY A 156 12.87 8.08 -11.08
CA GLY A 156 13.52 9.24 -11.66
C GLY A 156 13.87 10.26 -10.59
N TYR A 157 13.42 11.48 -10.76
CA TYR A 157 13.66 12.57 -9.80
C TYR A 157 12.52 12.79 -8.81
N THR A 158 11.37 12.12 -9.00
CA THR A 158 10.17 12.34 -8.19
C THR A 158 10.05 11.26 -7.13
N TRP A 159 9.87 11.67 -5.88
CA TRP A 159 9.56 10.74 -4.79
C TRP A 159 8.32 9.90 -5.12
N ALA A 160 8.36 8.59 -4.86
CA ALA A 160 7.29 7.66 -5.25
C ALA A 160 5.92 8.07 -4.68
N GLY A 161 5.87 8.51 -3.41
CA GLY A 161 4.64 8.96 -2.74
C GLY A 161 4.10 10.30 -3.23
N GLY A 162 4.88 11.05 -4.02
CA GLY A 162 4.46 12.31 -4.66
C GLY A 162 4.46 12.23 -6.19
N ASN A 163 4.48 11.02 -6.75
CA ASN A 163 4.55 10.81 -8.19
C ASN A 163 3.15 10.60 -8.79
N TYR A 164 2.61 11.64 -9.40
CA TYR A 164 1.28 11.63 -10.03
C TYR A 164 1.11 10.49 -11.04
N ASN A 165 2.14 10.21 -11.86
CA ASN A 165 2.04 9.17 -12.87
C ASN A 165 1.94 7.77 -12.26
N LEU A 166 2.63 7.52 -11.14
CA LEU A 166 2.51 6.25 -10.41
C LEU A 166 1.18 6.15 -9.68
N ILE A 167 0.77 7.20 -8.97
CA ILE A 167 -0.39 7.15 -8.08
C ILE A 167 -1.68 7.34 -8.87
N THR A 168 -1.90 8.52 -9.42
CA THR A 168 -3.15 8.79 -10.15
C THR A 168 -3.16 8.12 -11.51
N GLY A 169 -2.08 8.25 -12.28
CA GLY A 169 -2.04 7.73 -13.65
C GLY A 169 -2.12 6.20 -13.72
N LEU A 170 -1.33 5.51 -12.93
CA LEU A 170 -1.23 4.06 -12.98
C LEU A 170 -2.16 3.37 -11.97
N LEU A 171 -1.95 3.63 -10.67
CA LEU A 171 -2.63 2.88 -9.62
C LEU A 171 -4.14 3.16 -9.63
N ARG A 172 -4.55 4.45 -9.63
CA ARG A 172 -5.98 4.79 -9.64
C ARG A 172 -6.64 4.60 -11.01
N ASN A 173 -6.09 5.23 -12.06
CA ASN A 173 -6.77 5.26 -13.36
C ASN A 173 -6.59 3.97 -14.17
N ALA A 174 -5.35 3.46 -14.30
CA ALA A 174 -5.10 2.30 -15.14
C ALA A 174 -5.45 0.97 -14.45
N TRP A 175 -5.27 0.86 -13.12
CA TRP A 175 -5.58 -0.34 -12.36
C TRP A 175 -6.92 -0.28 -11.62
N GLY A 176 -7.52 0.91 -11.49
CA GLY A 176 -8.84 1.08 -10.85
C GLY A 176 -8.81 1.00 -9.34
N PHE A 177 -7.69 1.32 -8.69
CA PHE A 177 -7.58 1.29 -7.24
C PHE A 177 -8.29 2.49 -6.60
N HIS A 178 -9.21 2.23 -5.70
CA HIS A 178 -10.01 3.26 -5.01
C HIS A 178 -9.71 3.38 -3.51
N GLY A 179 -8.92 2.46 -2.95
CA GLY A 179 -8.62 2.41 -1.52
C GLY A 179 -7.64 3.47 -1.03
N PHE A 180 -7.26 3.34 0.24
CA PHE A 180 -6.40 4.26 0.96
C PHE A 180 -4.92 4.13 0.55
N ILE A 181 -4.31 5.23 0.15
CA ILE A 181 -2.87 5.29 -0.15
C ILE A 181 -2.15 6.08 0.94
N ILE A 182 -1.32 5.37 1.72
CA ILE A 182 -0.49 5.95 2.79
C ILE A 182 0.98 5.98 2.38
N THR A 183 1.75 6.91 2.94
CA THR A 183 3.21 6.90 2.74
C THR A 183 3.89 5.86 3.63
N ASP A 184 5.13 5.48 3.32
CA ASP A 184 6.02 4.91 4.31
C ASP A 184 6.34 5.95 5.40
N ASN A 185 7.04 5.55 6.48
CA ASN A 185 7.26 6.39 7.66
C ASN A 185 7.99 7.70 7.33
N ALA A 186 7.31 8.82 7.49
CA ALA A 186 7.78 10.14 7.10
C ALA A 186 8.40 10.95 8.26
N ASN A 187 8.78 10.32 9.35
CA ASN A 187 9.28 11.04 10.55
C ASN A 187 10.49 11.93 10.27
N THR A 188 11.41 11.47 9.45
CA THR A 188 12.64 12.19 9.10
C THR A 188 12.68 12.65 7.64
N GLY A 189 11.70 12.26 6.86
CA GLY A 189 11.68 12.47 5.41
C GLY A 189 11.33 13.90 5.00
N VAL A 190 12.29 14.82 5.07
CA VAL A 190 12.12 16.21 4.60
C VAL A 190 11.65 16.27 3.14
N PHE A 191 12.06 15.30 2.33
CA PHE A 191 11.69 15.18 0.91
C PHE A 191 10.29 14.59 0.70
N MET A 192 9.68 14.02 1.73
CA MET A 192 8.34 13.45 1.70
C MET A 192 7.30 14.54 1.95
N ASP A 193 7.14 15.41 0.96
CA ASP A 193 6.26 16.57 1.05
C ASP A 193 4.78 16.18 0.97
N ALA A 194 4.00 16.58 1.98
CA ALA A 194 2.59 16.22 2.06
C ALA A 194 1.72 16.92 1.01
N GLY A 195 2.09 18.14 0.60
CA GLY A 195 1.40 18.84 -0.48
C GLY A 195 1.60 18.13 -1.82
N GLN A 196 2.83 17.72 -2.12
CA GLN A 196 3.13 16.92 -3.32
C GLN A 196 2.39 15.57 -3.28
N MET A 197 2.37 14.91 -2.12
CA MET A 197 1.69 13.64 -1.90
C MET A 197 0.19 13.72 -2.23
N ILE A 198 -0.51 14.68 -1.63
CA ILE A 198 -1.97 14.80 -1.78
C ILE A 198 -2.35 15.20 -3.22
N GLN A 199 -1.55 16.08 -3.85
CA GLN A 199 -1.74 16.48 -5.25
C GLN A 199 -1.44 15.34 -6.23
N ALA A 200 -0.60 14.38 -5.84
CA ALA A 200 -0.36 13.17 -6.62
C ALA A 200 -1.49 12.12 -6.49
N GLY A 201 -2.43 12.30 -5.57
CA GLY A 201 -3.57 11.41 -5.35
C GLY A 201 -3.39 10.38 -4.24
N ALA A 202 -2.36 10.54 -3.39
CA ALA A 202 -2.23 9.78 -2.15
C ALA A 202 -2.98 10.49 -1.00
N ASP A 203 -3.36 9.76 0.05
CA ASP A 203 -4.37 10.19 0.98
C ASP A 203 -3.83 10.47 2.39
N GLY A 204 -2.81 9.73 2.81
CA GLY A 204 -2.31 9.83 4.17
C GLY A 204 -0.79 9.86 4.27
N LYS A 205 -0.27 10.61 5.23
CA LYS A 205 1.15 10.65 5.56
C LYS A 205 1.39 9.92 6.87
N LEU A 206 2.09 8.79 6.81
CA LEU A 206 2.43 8.03 8.00
C LEU A 206 3.50 8.74 8.81
N THR A 207 3.16 9.18 10.01
CA THR A 207 4.10 9.77 10.96
C THR A 207 3.62 9.60 12.39
N ASN A 208 4.54 9.30 13.30
CA ASN A 208 4.31 9.29 14.74
C ASN A 208 4.98 10.46 15.47
N LEU A 209 5.55 11.41 14.70
CA LEU A 209 6.15 12.63 15.23
C LEU A 209 5.43 13.87 14.69
N PRO A 210 5.07 14.84 15.53
CA PRO A 210 4.44 16.09 15.08
C PRO A 210 5.27 16.84 14.02
N SER A 211 6.60 16.71 14.08
CA SER A 211 7.52 17.33 13.10
C SER A 211 7.44 16.69 11.71
N GLY A 212 6.94 15.46 11.60
CA GLY A 212 6.72 14.78 10.31
C GLY A 212 5.52 15.30 9.54
N ALA A 213 4.59 15.97 10.21
CA ALA A 213 3.34 16.45 9.64
C ALA A 213 3.44 17.82 8.93
N ARG A 214 4.58 18.22 8.43
CA ARG A 214 4.97 19.56 7.95
C ARG A 214 4.10 20.19 6.85
N TYR A 215 2.83 19.88 6.80
CA TYR A 215 1.90 20.49 5.87
C TYR A 215 0.79 21.20 6.63
N THR A 216 0.50 22.42 6.25
CA THR A 216 -0.64 23.16 6.80
C THR A 216 -1.74 23.19 5.73
N PHE A 217 -2.79 22.45 5.96
CA PHE A 217 -3.97 22.47 5.11
C PHE A 217 -4.65 23.84 5.20
N ASN A 218 -4.88 24.45 4.05
CA ASN A 218 -5.61 25.69 3.96
C ASN A 218 -6.99 25.44 3.31
N LYS A 219 -8.03 25.38 4.13
CA LYS A 219 -9.40 25.14 3.66
C LYS A 219 -9.96 26.19 2.70
N ASP A 220 -9.36 27.37 2.68
CA ASP A 220 -9.75 28.49 1.81
C ASP A 220 -8.98 28.48 0.48
N ASP A 221 -7.97 27.61 0.33
CA ASP A 221 -7.31 27.33 -0.93
C ASP A 221 -8.09 26.27 -1.71
N VAL A 222 -8.46 26.57 -2.93
CA VAL A 222 -9.29 25.69 -3.78
C VAL A 222 -8.59 24.35 -4.05
N SER A 223 -7.29 24.36 -4.24
CA SER A 223 -6.50 23.14 -4.48
C SER A 223 -6.48 22.25 -3.24
N ASP A 224 -6.16 22.82 -2.07
CA ASP A 224 -6.13 22.07 -0.81
C ASP A 224 -7.51 21.49 -0.49
N TYR A 225 -8.56 22.28 -0.70
CA TYR A 225 -9.92 21.80 -0.46
C TYR A 225 -10.29 20.64 -1.39
N HIS A 226 -9.97 20.75 -2.69
CA HIS A 226 -10.25 19.71 -3.67
C HIS A 226 -9.52 18.41 -3.33
N TYR A 227 -8.19 18.45 -3.23
CA TYR A 227 -7.40 17.26 -2.96
C TYR A 227 -7.64 16.68 -1.56
N GLY A 228 -7.88 17.53 -0.57
CA GLY A 228 -8.24 17.07 0.78
C GLY A 228 -9.57 16.32 0.82
N ARG A 229 -10.56 16.77 0.05
CA ARG A 229 -11.85 16.06 -0.11
C ARG A 229 -11.67 14.69 -0.76
N GLU A 230 -10.91 14.63 -1.84
CA GLU A 230 -10.64 13.36 -2.54
C GLU A 230 -9.89 12.38 -1.62
N ALA A 231 -8.90 12.84 -0.87
CA ALA A 231 -8.18 12.01 0.09
C ALA A 231 -9.10 11.44 1.18
N ILE A 232 -9.96 12.27 1.76
CA ILE A 232 -10.93 11.81 2.77
C ILE A 232 -11.93 10.82 2.15
N HIS A 233 -12.39 11.06 0.93
CA HIS A 233 -13.26 10.13 0.23
C HIS A 233 -12.62 8.75 0.09
N ASN A 234 -11.36 8.71 -0.36
CA ASN A 234 -10.62 7.45 -0.54
C ASN A 234 -10.35 6.71 0.78
N ILE A 235 -10.19 7.44 1.90
CA ILE A 235 -10.02 6.83 3.24
C ILE A 235 -11.34 6.20 3.73
N LEU A 236 -12.48 6.78 3.36
CA LEU A 236 -13.80 6.34 3.81
C LEU A 236 -14.46 5.33 2.88
N TYR A 237 -13.86 5.09 1.72
CA TYR A 237 -14.34 4.13 0.72
C TYR A 237 -14.14 2.70 1.18
#